data_8a5d27f6b4c3898bfcb8ba6bff31d93f
#
_entry.id   8a5d27f6b4c3898bfcb8ba6bff31d93f
#
_cell.length_a   1.000
_cell.length_b   1.000
_cell.length_c   1.000
_cell.angle_alpha   90.00
_cell.angle_beta   90.00
_cell.angle_gamma   90.00
#
_symmetry.space_group_name_H-M   'P 1'
#
loop_
_entity.id
_entity.type
_entity.pdbx_description
1 polymer ?
#
loop_
_entity_poly.entity_id
_entity_poly.type
_entity_poly.pdbx_seq_one_letter_code
_entity_poly.pdbx_strand_id
1 'polypeptide(L)'
;MQRLTVEQFREAGKTPLVVVLDDVRSMYNVGSVFRTGDAFRIEALYLCGISATPPATEIHKTALGAEDSVAWRHFDNALEAVELLKGQGYEVLAVEQCDGSTKLNEFIPIKGKPYAVVLGNEVKGVHQEVRDACDACLEIPQFGTKHSMNVSVTAGIIMYKFVF
;
A
#
# COMPACT_ATOMS: atom_id res chain seq x y z
N MET A 1 3.02 25.99 5.78
CA MET A 1 3.81 24.76 5.89
C MET A 1 4.73 24.67 4.67
N GLN A 2 6.04 24.57 4.89
CA GLN A 2 7.01 24.47 3.79
C GLN A 2 7.05 23.04 3.27
N ARG A 3 6.88 22.86 1.95
CA ARG A 3 6.95 21.56 1.30
C ARG A 3 8.40 21.14 1.10
N LEU A 4 8.67 19.84 1.24
CA LEU A 4 9.99 19.27 0.98
C LEU A 4 10.27 19.24 -0.53
N THR A 5 11.53 19.40 -0.91
CA THR A 5 11.99 19.01 -2.24
C THR A 5 12.09 17.49 -2.34
N VAL A 6 12.23 16.95 -3.56
CA VAL A 6 12.43 15.51 -3.75
C VAL A 6 13.67 15.01 -3.00
N GLU A 7 14.77 15.77 -3.06
CA GLU A 7 16.01 15.43 -2.35
C GLU A 7 15.81 15.43 -0.84
N GLN A 8 15.15 16.44 -0.30
CA GLN A 8 14.83 16.52 1.14
C GLN A 8 13.91 15.37 1.56
N PHE A 9 12.94 14.99 0.71
CA PHE A 9 12.07 13.83 0.98
C PHE A 9 12.87 12.54 1.06
N ARG A 10 13.79 12.32 0.12
CA ARG A 10 14.63 11.11 0.11
C ARG A 10 15.52 10.98 1.34
N GLU A 11 16.01 12.09 1.88
CA GLU A 11 16.83 12.14 3.08
C GLU A 11 16.02 12.12 4.37
N ALA A 12 14.75 12.51 4.33
CA ALA A 12 13.89 12.55 5.52
C ALA A 12 13.59 11.15 6.05
N GLY A 13 13.31 11.06 7.35
CA GLY A 13 12.81 9.83 7.97
C GLY A 13 11.50 9.39 7.35
N LYS A 14 11.32 8.08 7.18
CA LYS A 14 10.12 7.49 6.59
C LYS A 14 9.26 6.84 7.67
N THR A 15 7.96 6.84 7.43
CA THR A 15 7.05 5.91 8.12
C THR A 15 7.42 4.50 7.69
N PRO A 16 7.71 3.57 8.64
CA PRO A 16 8.16 2.21 8.30
C PRO A 16 7.01 1.35 7.79
N LEU A 17 6.43 1.77 6.67
CA LEU A 17 5.30 1.15 6.01
C LEU A 17 5.60 0.96 4.53
N VAL A 18 5.50 -0.28 4.06
CA VAL A 18 5.50 -0.62 2.64
C VAL A 18 4.08 -0.94 2.21
N VAL A 19 3.64 -0.34 1.11
CA VAL A 19 2.34 -0.64 0.50
C VAL A 19 2.59 -1.52 -0.72
N VAL A 20 1.97 -2.70 -0.72
CA VAL A 20 2.08 -3.69 -1.80
C VAL A 20 0.79 -3.68 -2.60
N LEU A 21 0.88 -3.45 -3.91
CA LEU A 21 -0.26 -3.49 -4.83
C LEU A 21 -0.23 -4.80 -5.63
N ASP A 22 -1.19 -5.68 -5.35
CA ASP A 22 -1.34 -7.00 -5.97
C ASP A 22 -2.26 -6.91 -7.19
N ASP A 23 -1.67 -6.85 -8.38
CA ASP A 23 -2.40 -6.75 -9.65
C ASP A 23 -3.41 -5.59 -9.68
N VAL A 24 -3.01 -4.42 -9.23
CA VAL A 24 -3.82 -3.21 -9.34
C VAL A 24 -3.76 -2.70 -10.76
N ARG A 25 -4.89 -2.78 -11.44
CA ARG A 25 -5.01 -2.59 -12.87
C ARG A 25 -5.00 -1.12 -13.30
N SER A 26 -5.63 -0.26 -12.54
CA SER A 26 -5.77 1.15 -12.87
C SER A 26 -4.50 1.93 -12.60
N MET A 27 -3.92 2.51 -13.64
CA MET A 27 -2.76 3.39 -13.52
C MET A 27 -3.08 4.67 -12.73
N TYR A 28 -4.31 5.17 -12.82
CA TYR A 28 -4.75 6.31 -12.02
C TYR A 28 -4.77 5.98 -10.54
N ASN A 29 -5.18 4.77 -10.17
CA ASN A 29 -5.13 4.30 -8.79
C ASN A 29 -3.68 4.19 -8.30
N VAL A 30 -2.79 3.65 -9.12
CA VAL A 30 -1.36 3.57 -8.79
C VAL A 30 -0.79 4.97 -8.52
N GLY A 31 -1.05 5.92 -9.40
CA GLY A 31 -0.61 7.31 -9.23
C GLY A 31 -1.18 7.97 -7.97
N SER A 32 -2.46 7.73 -7.67
CA SER A 32 -3.10 8.23 -6.44
C SER A 32 -2.44 7.66 -5.18
N VAL A 33 -2.05 6.38 -5.21
CA VAL A 33 -1.33 5.76 -4.09
C VAL A 33 0.06 6.37 -3.92
N PHE A 34 0.79 6.66 -5.00
CA PHE A 34 2.04 7.40 -4.94
C PHE A 34 1.86 8.76 -4.24
N ARG A 35 0.85 9.52 -4.67
CA ARG A 35 0.59 10.85 -4.12
C ARG A 35 0.28 10.81 -2.61
N THR A 36 -0.55 9.88 -2.20
CA THR A 36 -0.88 9.70 -0.78
C THR A 36 0.33 9.18 0.00
N GLY A 37 1.11 8.27 -0.59
CA GLY A 37 2.35 7.77 0.00
C GLY A 37 3.39 8.86 0.23
N ASP A 38 3.49 9.82 -0.70
CA ASP A 38 4.30 11.03 -0.52
C ASP A 38 3.83 11.84 0.68
N ALA A 39 2.52 12.09 0.77
CA ALA A 39 1.94 12.87 1.87
C ALA A 39 2.26 12.27 3.25
N PHE A 40 2.31 10.97 3.38
CA PHE A 40 2.59 10.26 4.63
C PHE A 40 4.03 9.76 4.75
N ARG A 41 4.88 10.07 3.79
CA ARG A 41 6.29 9.64 3.72
C ARG A 41 6.45 8.14 4.00
N ILE A 42 5.68 7.31 3.30
CA ILE A 42 5.85 5.86 3.41
C ILE A 42 7.24 5.43 2.90
N GLU A 43 7.71 4.29 3.38
CA GLU A 43 9.02 3.77 3.02
C GLU A 43 9.12 3.41 1.55
N ALA A 44 8.14 2.67 1.02
CA ALA A 44 8.11 2.26 -0.38
C ALA A 44 6.73 1.80 -0.84
N LEU A 45 6.57 1.78 -2.17
CA LEU A 45 5.43 1.20 -2.87
C LEU A 45 5.93 0.04 -3.72
N TYR A 46 5.42 -1.17 -3.48
CA TYR A 46 5.76 -2.36 -4.25
C TYR A 46 4.65 -2.66 -5.25
N LEU A 47 4.99 -2.61 -6.54
CA LEU A 47 4.08 -2.77 -7.66
C LEU A 47 4.24 -4.18 -8.22
N CYS A 48 3.21 -5.01 -8.07
CA CYS A 48 3.29 -6.43 -8.34
C CYS A 48 2.41 -6.87 -9.50
N GLY A 49 2.90 -7.84 -10.27
CA GLY A 49 2.17 -8.41 -11.39
C GLY A 49 1.87 -7.38 -12.48
N ILE A 50 0.60 -7.24 -12.83
CA ILE A 50 0.14 -6.30 -13.86
C ILE A 50 0.11 -4.84 -13.40
N SER A 51 0.37 -4.55 -12.14
CA SER A 51 0.44 -3.16 -11.65
C SER A 51 1.50 -2.40 -12.43
N ALA A 52 1.10 -1.32 -13.07
CA ALA A 52 1.99 -0.52 -13.91
C ALA A 52 3.05 0.20 -13.07
N THR A 53 4.17 0.49 -13.72
CA THR A 53 5.30 1.18 -13.09
C THR A 53 5.59 2.51 -13.79
N PRO A 54 6.18 3.47 -13.07
CA PRO A 54 6.73 4.65 -13.73
C PRO A 54 7.85 4.27 -14.73
N PRO A 55 8.09 5.06 -15.80
CA PRO A 55 7.28 6.22 -16.17
C PRO A 55 6.03 5.81 -16.97
N ALA A 56 4.91 6.42 -16.63
CA ALA A 56 3.66 6.27 -17.38
C ALA A 56 2.84 7.56 -17.23
N THR A 57 2.29 8.06 -18.34
CA THR A 57 1.53 9.30 -18.34
C THR A 57 0.32 9.25 -17.41
N GLU A 58 -0.41 8.12 -17.42
CA GLU A 58 -1.59 7.92 -16.59
C GLU A 58 -1.26 7.88 -15.10
N ILE A 59 -0.10 7.33 -14.71
CA ILE A 59 0.38 7.38 -13.33
C ILE A 59 0.68 8.83 -12.96
N HIS A 60 1.39 9.55 -13.83
CA HIS A 60 1.78 10.94 -13.57
C HIS A 60 0.57 11.86 -13.38
N LYS A 61 -0.52 11.65 -14.12
CA LYS A 61 -1.74 12.46 -14.00
C LYS A 61 -2.32 12.52 -12.59
N THR A 62 -2.14 11.50 -11.79
CA THR A 62 -2.64 11.45 -10.41
C THR A 62 -1.52 11.52 -9.37
N ALA A 63 -0.33 11.03 -9.69
CA ALA A 63 0.84 11.10 -8.82
C ALA A 63 1.42 12.51 -8.72
N LEU A 64 1.39 13.29 -9.81
CA LEU A 64 1.85 14.68 -9.88
C LEU A 64 3.31 14.88 -9.43
N GLY A 65 4.18 13.90 -9.72
CA GLY A 65 5.59 13.92 -9.34
C GLY A 65 5.93 13.08 -8.10
N ALA A 66 4.94 12.57 -7.37
CA ALA A 66 5.19 11.70 -6.23
C ALA A 66 5.89 10.39 -6.62
N GLU A 67 5.80 9.98 -7.88
CA GLU A 67 6.55 8.84 -8.44
C GLU A 67 8.07 9.05 -8.41
N ASP A 68 8.53 10.28 -8.27
CA ASP A 68 9.94 10.63 -8.16
C ASP A 68 10.42 10.72 -6.70
N SER A 69 9.51 10.93 -5.74
CA SER A 69 9.83 11.04 -4.32
C SER A 69 9.69 9.72 -3.57
N VAL A 70 8.57 9.01 -3.76
CA VAL A 70 8.32 7.72 -3.09
C VAL A 70 9.14 6.62 -3.77
N ALA A 71 9.95 5.91 -3.00
CA ALA A 71 10.67 4.75 -3.49
C ALA A 71 9.68 3.66 -3.95
N TRP A 72 9.98 3.00 -5.05
CA TRP A 72 9.14 1.93 -5.55
C TRP A 72 9.98 0.80 -6.15
N ARG A 73 9.39 -0.37 -6.23
CA ARG A 73 9.99 -1.55 -6.82
C ARG A 73 8.92 -2.41 -7.48
N HIS A 74 9.23 -3.06 -8.60
CA HIS A 74 8.36 -4.01 -9.26
C HIS A 74 8.72 -5.44 -8.88
N PHE A 75 7.69 -6.29 -8.73
CA PHE A 75 7.80 -7.75 -8.55
C PHE A 75 6.90 -8.45 -9.56
N ASP A 76 7.30 -9.61 -10.03
CA ASP A 76 6.51 -10.40 -10.99
C ASP A 76 5.16 -10.83 -10.40
N ASN A 77 5.11 -11.02 -9.09
CA ASN A 77 3.88 -11.30 -8.35
C ASN A 77 4.00 -10.82 -6.90
N ALA A 78 2.86 -10.66 -6.24
CA ALA A 78 2.85 -10.15 -4.87
C ALA A 78 3.38 -11.16 -3.85
N LEU A 79 3.33 -12.46 -4.14
CA LEU A 79 3.86 -13.48 -3.23
C LEU A 79 5.37 -13.29 -3.01
N GLU A 80 6.13 -13.00 -4.07
CA GLU A 80 7.56 -12.70 -3.95
C GLU A 80 7.83 -11.49 -3.05
N ALA A 81 7.02 -10.44 -3.20
CA ALA A 81 7.13 -9.23 -2.36
C ALA A 81 6.84 -9.54 -0.89
N VAL A 82 5.79 -10.30 -0.62
CA VAL A 82 5.39 -10.70 0.75
C VAL A 82 6.48 -11.54 1.41
N GLU A 83 7.01 -12.53 0.71
CA GLU A 83 8.06 -13.41 1.23
C GLU A 83 9.34 -12.63 1.54
N LEU A 84 9.72 -11.71 0.65
CA LEU A 84 10.87 -10.83 0.88
C LEU A 84 10.68 -9.97 2.14
N LEU A 85 9.53 -9.34 2.26
CA LEU A 85 9.21 -8.45 3.39
C LEU A 85 9.18 -9.22 4.72
N LYS A 86 8.59 -10.39 4.75
CA LYS A 86 8.59 -11.27 5.93
C LYS A 86 10.02 -11.66 6.32
N GLY A 87 10.85 -12.01 5.34
CA GLY A 87 12.26 -12.32 5.55
C GLY A 87 13.08 -11.15 6.10
N GLN A 88 12.64 -9.93 5.86
CA GLN A 88 13.25 -8.70 6.38
C GLN A 88 12.65 -8.24 7.72
N GLY A 89 11.73 -8.99 8.29
CA GLY A 89 11.16 -8.69 9.61
C GLY A 89 9.91 -7.82 9.59
N TYR A 90 9.31 -7.57 8.42
CA TYR A 90 8.03 -6.86 8.33
C TYR A 90 6.89 -7.77 8.77
N GLU A 91 5.93 -7.22 9.52
CA GLU A 91 4.62 -7.84 9.68
C GLU A 91 3.79 -7.46 8.45
N VAL A 92 3.31 -8.47 7.73
CA VAL A 92 2.59 -8.26 6.47
C VAL A 92 1.11 -8.54 6.66
N LEU A 93 0.27 -7.57 6.36
CA LEU A 93 -1.18 -7.61 6.58
C LEU A 93 -1.90 -7.48 5.23
N ALA A 94 -2.76 -8.43 4.91
CA ALA A 94 -3.64 -8.31 3.75
C ALA A 94 -4.84 -7.43 4.13
N VAL A 95 -5.14 -6.45 3.29
CA VAL A 95 -6.32 -5.58 3.50
C VAL A 95 -7.51 -6.22 2.78
N GLU A 96 -8.27 -7.00 3.52
CA GLU A 96 -9.38 -7.81 3.00
C GLU A 96 -10.42 -8.10 4.08
N GLN A 97 -11.65 -8.39 3.63
CA GLN A 97 -12.69 -8.96 4.47
C GLN A 97 -12.52 -10.48 4.50
N CYS A 98 -12.01 -11.01 5.57
CA CYS A 98 -11.85 -12.46 5.74
C CYS A 98 -12.16 -12.90 7.16
N ASP A 99 -12.49 -14.19 7.31
CA ASP A 99 -12.74 -14.75 8.63
C ASP A 99 -11.54 -14.57 9.55
N GLY A 100 -11.77 -14.08 10.75
CA GLY A 100 -10.71 -13.84 11.71
C GLY A 100 -9.91 -12.56 11.46
N SER A 101 -10.37 -11.67 10.57
CA SER A 101 -9.72 -10.39 10.33
C SER A 101 -9.72 -9.50 11.58
N THR A 102 -8.68 -8.69 11.72
CA THR A 102 -8.66 -7.59 12.70
C THR A 102 -9.31 -6.37 12.09
N LYS A 103 -10.26 -5.77 12.79
CA LYS A 103 -10.90 -4.53 12.34
C LYS A 103 -9.93 -3.35 12.50
N LEU A 104 -9.86 -2.51 11.48
CA LEU A 104 -8.92 -1.37 11.47
C LEU A 104 -9.12 -0.42 12.66
N ASN A 105 -10.36 -0.19 13.06
CA ASN A 105 -10.67 0.67 14.21
C ASN A 105 -10.19 0.10 15.54
N GLU A 106 -9.96 -1.20 15.62
CA GLU A 106 -9.43 -1.89 16.80
C GLU A 106 -7.93 -2.14 16.73
N PHE A 107 -7.36 -2.04 15.54
CA PHE A 107 -5.94 -2.27 15.31
C PHE A 107 -5.10 -1.09 15.80
N ILE A 108 -4.06 -1.36 16.57
CA ILE A 108 -3.12 -0.36 17.08
C ILE A 108 -1.73 -0.72 16.58
N PRO A 109 -1.18 0.01 15.58
CA PRO A 109 0.19 -0.22 15.13
C PRO A 109 1.21 0.02 16.23
N ILE A 110 2.21 -0.84 16.31
CA ILE A 110 3.33 -0.65 17.22
C ILE A 110 4.28 0.39 16.61
N LYS A 111 4.51 1.48 17.33
CA LYS A 111 5.39 2.55 16.86
C LYS A 111 6.81 2.05 16.58
N GLY A 112 7.33 2.37 15.41
CA GLY A 112 8.68 1.97 14.99
C GLY A 112 8.79 0.56 14.43
N LYS A 113 7.76 -0.27 14.57
CA LYS A 113 7.74 -1.60 13.96
C LYS A 113 7.50 -1.49 12.45
N PRO A 114 8.26 -2.23 11.61
CA PRO A 114 8.03 -2.24 10.18
C PRO A 114 6.81 -3.08 9.81
N TYR A 115 5.91 -2.47 9.05
CA TYR A 115 4.71 -3.13 8.53
C TYR A 115 4.67 -3.06 7.00
N ALA A 116 4.02 -4.05 6.40
CA ALA A 116 3.61 -3.97 5.01
C ALA A 116 2.12 -4.31 4.91
N VAL A 117 1.43 -3.62 4.03
CA VAL A 117 0.01 -3.85 3.76
C VAL A 117 -0.16 -4.21 2.30
N VAL A 118 -0.97 -5.23 2.03
CA VAL A 118 -1.25 -5.69 0.67
C VAL A 118 -2.66 -5.30 0.28
N LEU A 119 -2.77 -4.54 -0.81
CA LEU A 119 -4.03 -4.13 -1.41
C LEU A 119 -4.20 -4.87 -2.73
N GLY A 120 -5.39 -5.36 -2.99
CA GLY A 120 -5.65 -6.25 -4.12
C GLY A 120 -6.25 -5.57 -5.33
N ASN A 121 -6.41 -6.39 -6.37
CA ASN A 121 -7.08 -6.03 -7.60
C ASN A 121 -8.48 -5.47 -7.33
N GLU A 122 -8.91 -4.51 -8.16
CA GLU A 122 -10.18 -3.79 -8.01
C GLU A 122 -11.41 -4.70 -8.08
N VAL A 123 -11.28 -5.85 -8.73
CA VAL A 123 -12.38 -6.81 -8.90
C VAL A 123 -12.16 -8.06 -8.05
N LYS A 124 -10.96 -8.63 -8.09
CA LYS A 124 -10.64 -9.94 -7.49
C LYS A 124 -10.10 -9.85 -6.06
N GLY A 125 -9.70 -8.66 -5.61
CA GLY A 125 -9.04 -8.49 -4.32
C GLY A 125 -7.62 -9.06 -4.31
N VAL A 126 -7.12 -9.37 -3.11
CA VAL A 126 -5.81 -10.01 -2.92
C VAL A 126 -5.90 -11.48 -3.30
N HIS A 127 -4.93 -11.97 -4.10
CA HIS A 127 -4.87 -13.40 -4.45
C HIS A 127 -4.84 -14.27 -3.20
N GLN A 128 -5.52 -15.43 -3.24
CA GLN A 128 -5.63 -16.34 -2.10
C GLN A 128 -4.25 -16.75 -1.56
N GLU A 129 -3.34 -17.13 -2.43
CA GLU A 129 -1.98 -17.54 -2.06
C GLU A 129 -1.18 -16.42 -1.39
N VAL A 130 -1.40 -15.18 -1.80
CA VAL A 130 -0.78 -13.99 -1.21
C VAL A 130 -1.36 -13.74 0.18
N ARG A 131 -2.69 -13.80 0.30
CA ARG A 131 -3.38 -13.65 1.57
C ARG A 131 -2.97 -14.72 2.58
N ASP A 132 -2.83 -15.97 2.12
CA ASP A 132 -2.39 -17.07 2.98
C ASP A 132 -0.94 -16.91 3.47
N ALA A 133 -0.10 -16.23 2.70
CA ALA A 133 1.29 -15.93 3.08
C ALA A 133 1.41 -14.73 4.03
N CYS A 134 0.38 -13.88 4.13
CA CYS A 134 0.37 -12.76 5.05
C CYS A 134 0.23 -13.23 6.50
N ASP A 135 0.68 -12.40 7.44
CA ASP A 135 0.61 -12.70 8.87
C ASP A 135 -0.84 -12.61 9.40
N ALA A 136 -1.65 -11.71 8.85
CA ALA A 136 -3.05 -11.53 9.22
C ALA A 136 -3.80 -10.74 8.14
N CYS A 137 -5.13 -10.67 8.29
CA CYS A 137 -5.99 -9.78 7.51
C CYS A 137 -6.40 -8.58 8.36
N LEU A 138 -6.39 -7.42 7.73
CA LEU A 138 -6.83 -6.16 8.30
C LEU A 138 -8.05 -5.67 7.52
N GLU A 139 -9.15 -5.42 8.21
CA GLU A 139 -10.44 -5.11 7.58
C GLU A 139 -10.92 -3.71 7.96
N ILE A 140 -11.32 -2.93 6.97
CA ILE A 140 -12.04 -1.68 7.19
C ILE A 140 -13.53 -2.01 7.27
N PRO A 141 -14.21 -1.81 8.44
CA PRO A 141 -15.64 -2.04 8.55
C PRO A 141 -16.42 -1.17 7.55
N GLN A 142 -17.34 -1.78 6.83
CA GLN A 142 -18.17 -1.11 5.82
C GLN A 142 -19.63 -1.45 6.04
N PHE A 143 -20.51 -0.49 5.85
CA PHE A 143 -21.95 -0.59 6.18
C PHE A 143 -22.86 -0.29 4.99
N GLY A 144 -22.28 -0.16 3.80
CA GLY A 144 -23.01 0.16 2.58
C GLY A 144 -23.42 -1.09 1.79
N THR A 145 -23.79 -0.86 0.53
CA THR A 145 -24.24 -1.92 -0.39
C THR A 145 -23.11 -2.54 -1.22
N LYS A 146 -21.94 -1.94 -1.24
CA LYS A 146 -20.79 -2.41 -2.04
C LYS A 146 -19.88 -3.32 -1.22
N HIS A 147 -19.20 -4.24 -1.90
CA HIS A 147 -18.30 -5.18 -1.26
C HIS A 147 -16.93 -4.59 -0.92
N SER A 148 -16.53 -3.53 -1.62
CA SER A 148 -15.22 -2.90 -1.44
C SER A 148 -15.27 -1.42 -1.79
N MET A 149 -14.27 -0.69 -1.32
CA MET A 149 -14.02 0.71 -1.69
C MET A 149 -12.95 0.78 -2.79
N ASN A 150 -12.86 1.92 -3.46
CA ASN A 150 -11.76 2.21 -4.38
C ASN A 150 -10.42 1.93 -3.68
N VAL A 151 -9.50 1.25 -4.38
CA VAL A 151 -8.21 0.81 -3.79
C VAL A 151 -7.35 1.98 -3.33
N SER A 152 -7.34 3.11 -4.04
CA SER A 152 -6.55 4.28 -3.64
C SER A 152 -7.13 4.97 -2.40
N VAL A 153 -8.44 4.97 -2.25
CA VAL A 153 -9.12 5.47 -1.04
C VAL A 153 -8.80 4.56 0.14
N THR A 154 -8.88 3.26 -0.05
CA THR A 154 -8.50 2.27 0.96
C THR A 154 -7.05 2.46 1.40
N ALA A 155 -6.14 2.64 0.45
CA ALA A 155 -4.72 2.91 0.74
C ALA A 155 -4.55 4.14 1.63
N GLY A 156 -5.28 5.22 1.34
CA GLY A 156 -5.22 6.45 2.14
C GLY A 156 -5.68 6.26 3.56
N ILE A 157 -6.78 5.54 3.77
CA ILE A 157 -7.30 5.23 5.12
C ILE A 157 -6.29 4.40 5.90
N ILE A 158 -5.72 3.37 5.27
CA ILE A 158 -4.71 2.51 5.88
C ILE A 158 -3.45 3.32 6.24
N MET A 159 -2.91 4.09 5.31
CA MET A 159 -1.70 4.90 5.57
C MET A 159 -1.91 5.87 6.74
N TYR A 160 -3.04 6.52 6.80
CA TYR A 160 -3.38 7.42 7.91
C TYR A 160 -3.29 6.69 9.26
N LYS A 161 -3.86 5.48 9.34
CA LYS A 161 -3.87 4.67 10.57
C LYS A 161 -2.46 4.29 11.03
N PHE A 162 -1.53 4.05 10.09
CA PHE A 162 -0.15 3.67 10.44
C PHE A 162 0.73 4.87 10.82
N VAL A 163 0.31 6.08 10.48
CA VAL A 163 1.05 7.32 10.81
C VAL A 163 0.55 7.93 12.12
N PHE A 164 -0.74 7.89 12.34
CA PHE A 164 -1.45 8.47 13.49
C PHE A 164 -2.27 7.39 14.21
#